data_abbd74e00e15f221c67e8b06afd44009
#
_entry.id   abbd74e00e15f221c67e8b06afd44009
#
_cell.length_a   1.000
_cell.length_b   1.000
_cell.length_c   1.000
_cell.angle_alpha   90.00
_cell.angle_beta   90.00
_cell.angle_gamma   90.00
#
_symmetry.space_group_name_H-M   'P 1'
#
loop_
_entity.id
_entity.type
_entity.pdbx_description
1 polymer ?
#
loop_
_entity_poly.entity_id
_entity_poly.type
_entity_poly.pdbx_seq_one_letter_code
_entity_poly.pdbx_strand_id
1 'polypeptide(L)'
;MARRSTAPSLWLPGFNPDEPEPPTLPELATVIVVPTIEPVTTESIEVAEVEPPGPAVIARASWRTSSQIVETAPRLPWPRLTRAARLYPVGTVAKFEANLAAIDTLHRIENENRAASAEERQALQRYTGWGGLPRSFNLDTDEPAWAERARHLQDLLPAEDYASARASVNNSHYTEIHVIEAMWQAICGFGFTGGRVLEPAAGIGHFIGAMPENPAEHSTVTAIEIDRLSGRILQALYGAAGVDARVA
;
A
#
# COMPACT_ATOMS: atom_id res chain seq x y z
N MET A 1 42.86 -41.82 9.16
CA MET A 1 41.48 -41.90 8.68
C MET A 1 40.70 -40.76 9.30
N ALA A 2 40.54 -39.63 8.60
CA ALA A 2 39.84 -38.45 9.06
C ALA A 2 38.41 -38.50 8.54
N ARG A 3 37.40 -38.48 9.43
CA ARG A 3 35.99 -38.42 9.09
C ARG A 3 35.67 -37.00 8.65
N ARG A 4 35.24 -36.82 7.41
CA ARG A 4 34.65 -35.56 6.92
C ARG A 4 33.25 -35.43 7.52
N SER A 5 33.03 -34.35 8.26
CA SER A 5 31.72 -33.91 8.72
C SER A 5 30.97 -33.31 7.54
N THR A 6 29.85 -33.92 7.14
CA THR A 6 28.92 -33.36 6.16
C THR A 6 27.90 -32.49 6.89
N ALA A 7 28.09 -31.17 6.82
CA ALA A 7 27.03 -30.25 7.17
C ALA A 7 25.95 -30.27 6.08
N PRO A 8 24.65 -30.20 6.44
CA PRO A 8 23.59 -30.11 5.44
C PRO A 8 23.65 -28.80 4.70
N SER A 9 23.79 -28.82 3.37
CA SER A 9 23.71 -27.67 2.52
C SER A 9 22.24 -27.15 2.47
N LEU A 10 22.01 -25.97 3.00
CA LEU A 10 20.76 -25.23 2.82
C LEU A 10 20.77 -24.62 1.39
N TRP A 11 20.38 -25.37 0.40
CA TRP A 11 20.16 -24.85 -0.95
C TRP A 11 18.68 -24.55 -1.15
N LEU A 12 18.40 -23.34 -1.61
CA LEU A 12 17.05 -22.96 -2.06
C LEU A 12 16.69 -23.78 -3.30
N PRO A 13 15.43 -24.26 -3.44
CA PRO A 13 15.00 -24.98 -4.63
C PRO A 13 15.16 -24.11 -5.88
N GLY A 14 15.96 -24.59 -6.85
CA GLY A 14 16.19 -23.90 -8.13
C GLY A 14 17.61 -23.35 -8.33
N PHE A 15 18.53 -23.51 -7.37
CA PHE A 15 19.92 -23.12 -7.54
C PHE A 15 20.75 -24.30 -8.08
N ASN A 16 21.35 -24.14 -9.26
CA ASN A 16 22.27 -25.09 -9.86
C ASN A 16 23.69 -24.50 -9.78
N PRO A 17 24.61 -25.10 -8.99
CA PRO A 17 25.97 -24.59 -8.83
C PRO A 17 26.85 -24.71 -10.07
N ASP A 18 26.42 -25.49 -11.07
CA ASP A 18 27.15 -25.71 -12.32
C ASP A 18 26.67 -24.84 -13.48
N GLU A 19 25.74 -23.92 -13.22
CA GLU A 19 25.25 -22.97 -14.24
C GLU A 19 26.28 -21.84 -14.42
N PRO A 20 26.71 -21.55 -15.65
CA PRO A 20 27.67 -20.47 -15.88
C PRO A 20 27.09 -19.13 -15.41
N GLU A 21 27.90 -18.36 -14.69
CA GLU A 21 27.50 -17.03 -14.24
C GLU A 21 26.97 -16.19 -15.40
N PRO A 22 25.84 -15.47 -15.20
CA PRO A 22 25.32 -14.58 -16.24
C PRO A 22 26.39 -13.52 -16.57
N PRO A 23 26.49 -13.09 -17.84
CA PRO A 23 27.49 -12.11 -18.24
C PRO A 23 27.35 -10.86 -17.38
N THR A 24 28.46 -10.43 -16.78
CA THR A 24 28.55 -9.18 -16.03
C THR A 24 28.15 -8.03 -16.96
N LEU A 25 27.05 -7.35 -16.59
CA LEU A 25 26.67 -6.14 -17.30
C LEU A 25 27.81 -5.12 -17.19
N PRO A 26 28.14 -4.38 -18.26
CA PRO A 26 29.14 -3.34 -18.20
C PRO A 26 28.72 -2.33 -17.13
N GLU A 27 29.68 -1.97 -16.30
CA GLU A 27 29.54 -0.97 -15.25
C GLU A 27 29.07 0.34 -15.89
N LEU A 28 27.76 0.61 -15.81
CA LEU A 28 27.20 1.88 -16.19
C LEU A 28 27.74 2.91 -15.20
N ALA A 29 28.77 3.65 -15.63
CA ALA A 29 29.23 4.81 -14.92
C ALA A 29 28.04 5.77 -14.74
N THR A 30 27.46 5.76 -13.54
CA THR A 30 26.44 6.72 -13.14
C THR A 30 27.12 8.07 -13.01
N VAL A 31 27.05 8.88 -14.07
CA VAL A 31 27.43 10.29 -13.99
C VAL A 31 26.39 10.97 -13.12
N ILE A 32 26.69 11.12 -11.86
CA ILE A 32 25.92 11.99 -10.97
C ILE A 32 26.30 13.42 -11.34
N VAL A 33 25.46 14.08 -12.12
CA VAL A 33 25.54 15.53 -12.34
C VAL A 33 25.08 16.18 -11.04
N VAL A 34 26.04 16.53 -10.18
CA VAL A 34 25.78 17.38 -9.03
C VAL A 34 25.61 18.81 -9.58
N PRO A 35 24.47 19.48 -9.39
CA PRO A 35 24.36 20.88 -9.76
C PRO A 35 25.36 21.69 -8.95
N THR A 36 26.24 22.43 -9.63
CA THR A 36 27.15 23.36 -9.00
C THR A 36 26.32 24.46 -8.35
N ILE A 37 26.26 24.44 -7.02
CA ILE A 37 25.68 25.55 -6.26
C ILE A 37 26.73 26.65 -6.25
N GLU A 38 26.45 27.80 -6.91
CA GLU A 38 27.28 28.98 -6.82
C GLU A 38 27.32 29.46 -5.35
N PRO A 39 28.50 29.88 -4.86
CA PRO A 39 28.61 30.33 -3.48
C PRO A 39 27.82 31.63 -3.31
N VAL A 40 26.80 31.57 -2.42
CA VAL A 40 26.13 32.78 -1.94
C VAL A 40 27.14 33.57 -1.14
N THR A 41 27.42 34.81 -1.54
CA THR A 41 28.26 35.75 -0.83
C THR A 41 27.67 35.99 0.55
N THR A 42 28.45 35.57 1.59
CA THR A 42 28.12 35.83 2.98
C THR A 42 28.32 37.32 3.25
N GLU A 43 27.27 38.11 3.31
CA GLU A 43 27.27 39.33 4.08
C GLU A 43 27.36 38.97 5.56
N SER A 44 28.34 39.60 6.24
CA SER A 44 28.64 39.34 7.63
C SER A 44 27.46 39.68 8.50
N ILE A 45 26.76 38.67 9.00
CA ILE A 45 25.77 38.83 10.07
C ILE A 45 26.57 38.80 11.38
N GLU A 46 26.55 39.92 12.07
CA GLU A 46 27.07 40.07 13.42
C GLU A 46 26.30 39.14 14.35
N VAL A 47 26.92 38.03 14.76
CA VAL A 47 26.31 37.07 15.68
C VAL A 47 26.39 37.65 17.08
N ALA A 48 25.26 38.11 17.60
CA ALA A 48 25.16 38.44 19.04
C ALA A 48 25.44 37.14 19.85
N GLU A 49 26.37 37.25 20.79
CA GLU A 49 26.78 36.18 21.69
C GLU A 49 25.56 35.79 22.56
N VAL A 50 24.91 34.67 22.24
CA VAL A 50 23.81 34.12 23.04
C VAL A 50 24.44 33.16 24.07
N GLU A 51 24.31 33.51 25.35
CA GLU A 51 24.71 32.62 26.44
C GLU A 51 24.07 31.23 26.28
N PRO A 52 24.83 30.14 26.56
CA PRO A 52 24.28 28.77 26.45
C PRO A 52 23.15 28.61 27.47
N PRO A 53 22.00 28.02 27.08
CA PRO A 53 20.93 27.76 28.02
C PRO A 53 21.42 26.77 29.09
N GLY A 54 21.18 27.11 30.35
CA GLY A 54 21.44 26.27 31.50
C GLY A 54 20.76 24.89 31.35
N PRO A 55 21.13 23.86 32.15
CA PRO A 55 20.66 22.50 31.96
C PRO A 55 19.16 22.46 32.00
N ALA A 56 18.55 22.10 30.83
CA ALA A 56 17.13 21.92 30.71
C ALA A 56 16.67 20.81 31.64
N VAL A 57 15.92 21.19 32.68
CA VAL A 57 15.12 20.24 33.46
C VAL A 57 14.11 19.62 32.50
N ILE A 58 14.40 18.39 32.07
CA ILE A 58 13.43 17.60 31.29
C ILE A 58 12.27 17.31 32.24
N ALA A 59 11.27 18.20 32.21
CA ALA A 59 10.00 17.91 32.84
C ALA A 59 9.45 16.65 32.15
N ARG A 60 9.42 15.54 32.85
CA ARG A 60 8.70 14.35 32.42
C ARG A 60 7.24 14.77 32.22
N ALA A 61 6.86 15.02 30.96
CA ALA A 61 5.47 15.18 30.61
C ALA A 61 4.76 13.88 30.99
N SER A 62 4.04 13.91 32.10
CA SER A 62 3.13 12.84 32.45
C SER A 62 1.98 12.91 31.46
N TRP A 63 1.99 12.03 30.46
CA TRP A 63 0.86 11.80 29.58
C TRP A 63 -0.28 11.25 30.44
N ARG A 64 -1.07 12.14 31.00
CA ARG A 64 -2.36 11.76 31.56
C ARG A 64 -3.19 11.33 30.37
N THR A 65 -3.31 10.03 30.17
CA THR A 65 -4.32 9.40 29.35
C THR A 65 -5.67 9.77 29.95
N SER A 66 -6.27 10.85 29.45
CA SER A 66 -7.69 11.06 29.61
C SER A 66 -8.37 10.02 28.74
N SER A 67 -8.56 8.82 29.28
CA SER A 67 -9.41 7.79 28.70
C SER A 67 -10.85 8.27 28.84
N GLN A 68 -11.28 9.21 28.00
CA GLN A 68 -12.68 9.32 27.69
C GLN A 68 -13.03 8.04 26.94
N ILE A 69 -13.76 7.16 27.62
CA ILE A 69 -14.47 6.05 26.99
C ILE A 69 -15.50 6.70 26.08
N VAL A 70 -15.11 7.01 24.86
CA VAL A 70 -16.05 7.29 23.79
C VAL A 70 -16.75 5.96 23.57
N GLU A 71 -18.01 5.87 23.93
CA GLU A 71 -18.87 4.74 23.65
C GLU A 71 -18.90 4.59 22.12
N THR A 72 -17.99 3.77 21.60
CA THR A 72 -17.83 3.55 20.17
C THR A 72 -18.97 2.67 19.71
N ALA A 73 -19.69 3.12 18.67
CA ALA A 73 -20.63 2.28 17.95
C ALA A 73 -20.02 0.88 17.69
N PRO A 74 -20.84 -0.20 17.68
CA PRO A 74 -20.34 -1.54 17.48
C PRO A 74 -19.57 -1.60 16.18
N ARG A 75 -18.27 -1.93 16.25
CA ARG A 75 -17.42 -2.10 15.07
C ARG A 75 -17.89 -3.31 14.29
N LEU A 76 -18.01 -3.17 12.97
CA LEU A 76 -18.25 -4.32 12.11
C LEU A 76 -17.03 -5.28 12.17
N PRO A 77 -17.26 -6.58 11.93
CA PRO A 77 -16.17 -7.53 11.86
C PRO A 77 -15.08 -7.06 10.89
N TRP A 78 -13.84 -7.17 11.29
CA TRP A 78 -12.67 -6.80 10.49
C TRP A 78 -12.64 -7.62 9.19
N PRO A 79 -12.68 -6.98 8.00
CA PRO A 79 -12.65 -7.69 6.73
C PRO A 79 -11.32 -8.39 6.53
N ARG A 80 -11.32 -9.72 6.66
CA ARG A 80 -10.10 -10.52 6.57
C ARG A 80 -9.76 -10.87 5.14
N LEU A 81 -8.46 -10.77 4.80
CA LEU A 81 -7.92 -11.25 3.54
C LEU A 81 -7.16 -12.55 3.75
N THR A 82 -7.38 -13.51 2.87
CA THR A 82 -6.70 -14.79 2.88
C THR A 82 -6.28 -15.18 1.46
N ARG A 83 -5.31 -16.08 1.35
CA ARG A 83 -4.88 -16.65 0.05
C ARG A 83 -6.03 -17.27 -0.73
N ALA A 84 -7.04 -17.80 -0.05
CA ALA A 84 -8.21 -18.42 -0.67
C ALA A 84 -9.10 -17.39 -1.42
N ALA A 85 -8.99 -16.11 -1.12
CA ALA A 85 -9.85 -15.07 -1.69
C ALA A 85 -9.58 -14.77 -3.18
N ARG A 86 -8.55 -15.36 -3.80
CA ARG A 86 -8.18 -15.12 -5.21
C ARG A 86 -8.15 -13.63 -5.57
N LEU A 87 -7.46 -12.85 -4.74
CA LEU A 87 -7.46 -11.39 -4.82
C LEU A 87 -6.91 -10.85 -6.15
N TYR A 88 -5.98 -11.58 -6.75
CA TYR A 88 -5.25 -11.12 -7.93
C TYR A 88 -5.73 -11.83 -9.19
N PRO A 89 -6.53 -11.17 -10.04
CA PRO A 89 -6.90 -11.71 -11.35
C PRO A 89 -5.67 -11.91 -12.24
N VAL A 90 -5.63 -13.02 -12.97
CA VAL A 90 -4.51 -13.36 -13.85
C VAL A 90 -4.74 -12.77 -15.24
N GLY A 91 -3.78 -11.99 -15.72
CA GLY A 91 -3.81 -11.35 -17.02
C GLY A 91 -4.48 -9.98 -17.05
N THR A 92 -4.15 -9.19 -18.06
CA THR A 92 -4.52 -7.76 -18.16
C THR A 92 -6.04 -7.56 -18.28
N VAL A 93 -6.71 -8.39 -19.07
CA VAL A 93 -8.18 -8.31 -19.25
C VAL A 93 -8.90 -8.62 -17.93
N ALA A 94 -8.51 -9.70 -17.25
CA ALA A 94 -9.14 -10.08 -15.99
C ALA A 94 -8.92 -9.04 -14.89
N LYS A 95 -7.75 -8.39 -14.85
CA LYS A 95 -7.48 -7.26 -13.95
C LYS A 95 -8.36 -6.06 -14.26
N PHE A 96 -8.48 -5.71 -15.54
CA PHE A 96 -9.35 -4.62 -15.99
C PHE A 96 -10.81 -4.85 -15.56
N GLU A 97 -11.36 -6.03 -15.87
CA GLU A 97 -12.76 -6.39 -15.54
C GLU A 97 -12.99 -6.40 -14.00
N ALA A 98 -12.01 -6.87 -13.22
CA ALA A 98 -12.11 -6.84 -11.77
C ALA A 98 -12.08 -5.40 -11.21
N ASN A 99 -11.28 -4.52 -11.80
CA ASN A 99 -11.27 -3.10 -11.44
C ASN A 99 -12.60 -2.43 -11.76
N LEU A 100 -13.18 -2.69 -12.93
CA LEU A 100 -14.52 -2.17 -13.29
C LEU A 100 -15.59 -2.66 -12.31
N ALA A 101 -15.62 -3.96 -12.02
CA ALA A 101 -16.58 -4.53 -11.08
C ALA A 101 -16.47 -3.92 -9.68
N ALA A 102 -15.24 -3.62 -9.23
CA ALA A 102 -15.02 -2.94 -7.97
C ALA A 102 -15.52 -1.49 -8.00
N ILE A 103 -15.28 -0.76 -9.09
CA ILE A 103 -15.73 0.63 -9.27
C ILE A 103 -17.26 0.70 -9.30
N ASP A 104 -17.90 -0.14 -10.09
CA ASP A 104 -19.38 -0.22 -10.14
C ASP A 104 -19.97 -0.53 -8.76
N THR A 105 -19.32 -1.44 -8.03
CA THR A 105 -19.73 -1.78 -6.67
C THR A 105 -19.57 -0.59 -5.72
N LEU A 106 -18.44 0.12 -5.81
CA LEU A 106 -18.18 1.32 -5.02
C LEU A 106 -19.23 2.39 -5.27
N HIS A 107 -19.48 2.73 -6.54
CA HIS A 107 -20.48 3.73 -6.92
C HIS A 107 -21.88 3.39 -6.41
N ARG A 108 -22.27 2.11 -6.47
CA ARG A 108 -23.57 1.66 -5.93
C ARG A 108 -23.66 1.87 -4.41
N ILE A 109 -22.62 1.47 -3.66
CA ILE A 109 -22.58 1.61 -2.21
C ILE A 109 -22.64 3.09 -1.81
N GLU A 110 -21.91 3.95 -2.51
CA GLU A 110 -21.88 5.38 -2.26
C GLU A 110 -23.22 6.03 -2.58
N ASN A 111 -23.83 5.71 -3.72
CA ASN A 111 -25.14 6.22 -4.11
C ASN A 111 -26.25 5.82 -3.14
N GLU A 112 -26.16 4.63 -2.58
CA GLU A 112 -27.10 4.11 -1.59
C GLU A 112 -26.73 4.54 -0.14
N ASN A 113 -25.59 5.19 0.03
CA ASN A 113 -25.07 5.69 1.31
C ASN A 113 -25.14 4.63 2.43
N ARG A 114 -24.59 3.46 2.16
CA ARG A 114 -24.60 2.30 3.07
C ARG A 114 -23.25 1.60 3.14
N ALA A 115 -23.10 0.73 4.13
CA ALA A 115 -21.94 -0.16 4.21
C ALA A 115 -22.00 -1.27 3.13
N ALA A 116 -20.82 -1.73 2.71
CA ALA A 116 -20.68 -2.85 1.78
C ALA A 116 -21.16 -4.18 2.38
N SER A 117 -21.89 -4.97 1.62
CA SER A 117 -22.23 -6.37 1.97
C SER A 117 -20.99 -7.26 1.95
N ALA A 118 -21.12 -8.52 2.38
CA ALA A 118 -20.01 -9.48 2.34
C ALA A 118 -19.55 -9.75 0.89
N GLU A 119 -20.48 -9.89 -0.03
CA GLU A 119 -20.25 -10.13 -1.45
C GLU A 119 -19.62 -8.90 -2.11
N GLU A 120 -20.11 -7.70 -1.78
CA GLU A 120 -19.57 -6.45 -2.28
C GLU A 120 -18.13 -6.22 -1.77
N ARG A 121 -17.84 -6.54 -0.53
CA ARG A 121 -16.46 -6.52 -0.03
C ARG A 121 -15.54 -7.45 -0.81
N GLN A 122 -16.02 -8.65 -1.21
CA GLN A 122 -15.22 -9.54 -2.06
C GLN A 122 -14.94 -8.93 -3.44
N ALA A 123 -15.91 -8.24 -4.04
CA ALA A 123 -15.69 -7.53 -5.30
C ALA A 123 -14.68 -6.40 -5.14
N LEU A 124 -14.83 -5.56 -4.11
CA LEU A 124 -13.91 -4.47 -3.81
C LEU A 124 -12.48 -4.95 -3.54
N GLN A 125 -12.31 -6.06 -2.82
CA GLN A 125 -11.00 -6.66 -2.49
C GLN A 125 -10.23 -7.15 -3.72
N ARG A 126 -10.88 -7.31 -4.87
CA ARG A 126 -10.26 -7.72 -6.14
C ARG A 126 -9.78 -6.54 -6.99
N TYR A 127 -9.97 -5.31 -6.53
CA TYR A 127 -9.38 -4.15 -7.18
C TYR A 127 -7.86 -4.24 -7.08
N THR A 128 -7.17 -4.12 -8.20
CA THR A 128 -5.71 -4.25 -8.28
C THR A 128 -5.03 -2.96 -8.74
N GLY A 129 -5.78 -1.87 -8.85
CA GLY A 129 -5.28 -0.61 -9.40
C GLY A 129 -4.92 -0.72 -10.87
N TRP A 130 -4.27 0.30 -11.38
CA TRP A 130 -3.98 0.44 -12.80
C TRP A 130 -2.52 0.15 -13.16
N GLY A 131 -1.71 -0.26 -12.18
CA GLY A 131 -0.32 -0.64 -12.38
C GLY A 131 -0.17 -1.74 -13.44
N GLY A 132 0.62 -1.45 -14.48
CA GLY A 132 0.82 -2.36 -15.60
C GLY A 132 -0.36 -2.47 -16.57
N LEU A 133 -1.37 -1.57 -16.50
CA LEU A 133 -2.53 -1.53 -17.41
C LEU A 133 -2.58 -0.24 -18.26
N PRO A 134 -1.50 0.20 -18.92
CA PRO A 134 -1.49 1.45 -19.68
C PRO A 134 -2.49 1.45 -20.85
N ARG A 135 -2.82 0.28 -21.41
CA ARG A 135 -3.83 0.12 -22.48
C ARG A 135 -5.21 0.58 -22.08
N SER A 136 -5.54 0.56 -20.78
CA SER A 136 -6.83 1.00 -20.25
C SER A 136 -7.09 2.49 -20.46
N PHE A 137 -6.05 3.27 -20.76
CA PHE A 137 -6.11 4.72 -20.96
C PHE A 137 -5.69 5.16 -22.38
N ASN A 138 -5.49 4.19 -23.30
CA ASN A 138 -5.14 4.48 -24.68
C ASN A 138 -6.38 4.43 -25.56
N LEU A 139 -6.94 5.61 -25.85
CA LEU A 139 -8.15 5.75 -26.70
C LEU A 139 -7.85 5.58 -28.20
N ASP A 140 -6.57 5.77 -28.59
CA ASP A 140 -6.10 5.76 -29.98
C ASP A 140 -5.40 4.44 -30.35
N THR A 141 -5.68 3.36 -29.59
CA THR A 141 -5.07 2.04 -29.87
C THR A 141 -5.65 1.40 -31.12
N ASP A 142 -4.81 0.71 -31.90
CA ASP A 142 -5.21 -0.10 -33.05
C ASP A 142 -5.94 -1.41 -32.65
N GLU A 143 -6.03 -1.72 -31.36
CA GLU A 143 -6.73 -2.88 -30.84
C GLU A 143 -8.18 -2.52 -30.49
N PRO A 144 -9.20 -2.87 -31.32
CA PRO A 144 -10.59 -2.41 -31.13
C PRO A 144 -11.15 -2.73 -29.75
N ALA A 145 -10.86 -3.92 -29.22
CA ALA A 145 -11.33 -4.35 -27.91
C ALA A 145 -10.73 -3.52 -26.75
N TRP A 146 -9.50 -3.02 -26.89
CA TRP A 146 -8.91 -2.11 -25.88
C TRP A 146 -9.40 -0.68 -26.06
N ALA A 147 -9.63 -0.22 -27.29
CA ALA A 147 -10.25 1.08 -27.55
C ALA A 147 -11.66 1.17 -26.94
N GLU A 148 -12.45 0.11 -27.02
CA GLU A 148 -13.77 0.03 -26.38
C GLU A 148 -13.67 0.06 -24.86
N ARG A 149 -12.75 -0.71 -24.28
CA ARG A 149 -12.50 -0.71 -22.83
C ARG A 149 -12.03 0.65 -22.32
N ALA A 150 -11.11 1.30 -23.03
CA ALA A 150 -10.62 2.62 -22.66
C ALA A 150 -11.73 3.69 -22.66
N ARG A 151 -12.60 3.65 -23.68
CA ARG A 151 -13.78 4.54 -23.76
C ARG A 151 -14.76 4.24 -22.62
N HIS A 152 -15.07 2.98 -22.38
CA HIS A 152 -15.97 2.59 -21.29
C HIS A 152 -15.43 3.08 -19.92
N LEU A 153 -14.13 2.94 -19.65
CA LEU A 153 -13.51 3.45 -18.43
C LEU A 153 -13.60 4.97 -18.33
N GLN A 154 -13.39 5.68 -19.43
CA GLN A 154 -13.50 7.14 -19.47
C GLN A 154 -14.93 7.62 -19.20
N ASP A 155 -15.93 6.91 -19.71
CA ASP A 155 -17.34 7.23 -19.51
C ASP A 155 -17.81 6.90 -18.07
N LEU A 156 -17.23 5.84 -17.47
CA LEU A 156 -17.58 5.38 -16.13
C LEU A 156 -17.07 6.31 -15.02
N LEU A 157 -15.88 6.88 -15.22
CA LEU A 157 -15.20 7.63 -14.16
C LEU A 157 -15.43 9.15 -14.31
N PRO A 158 -15.71 9.86 -13.20
CA PRO A 158 -15.56 11.31 -13.15
C PRO A 158 -14.16 11.73 -13.60
N ALA A 159 -14.05 12.92 -14.21
CA ALA A 159 -12.80 13.38 -14.80
C ALA A 159 -11.61 13.37 -13.82
N GLU A 160 -11.85 13.70 -12.55
CA GLU A 160 -10.82 13.70 -11.50
C GLU A 160 -10.36 12.26 -11.16
N ASP A 161 -11.30 11.31 -11.04
CA ASP A 161 -10.99 9.91 -10.75
C ASP A 161 -10.29 9.26 -11.95
N TYR A 162 -10.70 9.59 -13.18
CA TYR A 162 -10.00 9.15 -14.39
C TYR A 162 -8.57 9.68 -14.46
N ALA A 163 -8.37 10.95 -14.14
CA ALA A 163 -7.03 11.54 -14.12
C ALA A 163 -6.13 10.90 -13.05
N SER A 164 -6.65 10.67 -11.84
CA SER A 164 -5.95 9.98 -10.75
C SER A 164 -5.59 8.54 -11.16
N ALA A 165 -6.55 7.79 -11.67
CA ALA A 165 -6.35 6.42 -12.15
C ALA A 165 -5.27 6.35 -13.23
N ARG A 166 -5.30 7.25 -14.21
CA ARG A 166 -4.30 7.34 -15.29
C ARG A 166 -2.91 7.67 -14.75
N ALA A 167 -2.80 8.57 -13.79
CA ALA A 167 -1.52 8.93 -13.17
C ALA A 167 -0.90 7.78 -12.36
N SER A 168 -1.73 6.86 -11.84
CA SER A 168 -1.29 5.72 -11.02
C SER A 168 -0.70 4.55 -11.82
N VAL A 169 -0.81 4.53 -13.16
CA VAL A 169 -0.38 3.41 -14.03
C VAL A 169 1.06 2.96 -13.80
N ASN A 170 1.96 3.88 -13.50
CA ASN A 170 3.38 3.57 -13.29
C ASN A 170 3.72 3.23 -11.83
N ASN A 171 2.87 3.56 -10.88
CA ASN A 171 3.19 3.54 -9.45
C ASN A 171 2.29 2.61 -8.63
N SER A 172 1.11 2.23 -9.14
CA SER A 172 0.16 1.42 -8.40
C SER A 172 0.49 -0.07 -8.56
N HIS A 173 1.32 -0.59 -7.67
CA HIS A 173 1.67 -2.00 -7.62
C HIS A 173 1.24 -2.58 -6.28
N TYR A 174 0.41 -3.62 -6.33
CA TYR A 174 -0.10 -4.29 -5.14
C TYR A 174 0.82 -5.44 -4.74
N THR A 175 1.19 -5.47 -3.46
CA THR A 175 2.02 -6.55 -2.91
C THR A 175 1.23 -7.84 -2.81
N GLU A 176 1.81 -8.93 -3.27
CA GLU A 176 1.20 -10.26 -3.22
C GLU A 176 0.91 -10.71 -1.79
N ILE A 177 -0.24 -11.34 -1.57
CA ILE A 177 -0.74 -11.68 -0.23
C ILE A 177 0.24 -12.53 0.58
N HIS A 178 0.95 -13.47 -0.07
CA HIS A 178 1.93 -14.32 0.61
C HIS A 178 3.14 -13.55 1.15
N VAL A 179 3.53 -12.45 0.48
CA VAL A 179 4.59 -11.54 0.96
C VAL A 179 4.10 -10.77 2.17
N ILE A 180 2.86 -10.24 2.10
CA ILE A 180 2.24 -9.50 3.21
C ILE A 180 2.11 -10.41 4.45
N GLU A 181 1.66 -11.65 4.27
CA GLU A 181 1.57 -12.63 5.35
C GLU A 181 2.93 -12.93 5.98
N ALA A 182 3.98 -13.09 5.15
CA ALA A 182 5.35 -13.30 5.65
C ALA A 182 5.86 -12.08 6.45
N MET A 183 5.56 -10.87 6.00
CA MET A 183 5.90 -9.64 6.72
C MET A 183 5.18 -9.58 8.07
N TRP A 184 3.88 -9.91 8.13
CA TRP A 184 3.14 -9.97 9.39
C TRP A 184 3.69 -11.05 10.32
N GLN A 185 4.07 -12.22 9.80
CA GLN A 185 4.71 -13.26 10.60
C GLN A 185 6.02 -12.76 11.24
N ALA A 186 6.84 -12.04 10.46
CA ALA A 186 8.08 -11.45 10.99
C ALA A 186 7.80 -10.39 12.07
N ILE A 187 6.86 -9.48 11.82
CA ILE A 187 6.48 -8.41 12.76
C ILE A 187 5.97 -9.00 14.09
N CYS A 188 5.11 -10.02 14.01
CA CYS A 188 4.63 -10.73 15.20
C CYS A 188 5.76 -11.52 15.89
N GLY A 189 6.70 -12.10 15.11
CA GLY A 189 7.90 -12.75 15.62
C GLY A 189 8.82 -11.80 16.39
N PHE A 190 8.81 -10.51 16.07
CA PHE A 190 9.51 -9.46 16.85
C PHE A 190 8.73 -8.99 18.08
N GLY A 191 7.58 -9.60 18.38
CA GLY A 191 6.80 -9.33 19.58
C GLY A 191 5.66 -8.32 19.41
N PHE A 192 5.29 -7.96 18.18
CA PHE A 192 4.13 -7.09 17.96
C PHE A 192 2.83 -7.85 18.23
N THR A 193 2.05 -7.36 19.17
CA THR A 193 0.76 -7.94 19.58
C THR A 193 -0.42 -6.98 19.41
N GLY A 194 -0.14 -5.75 18.93
CA GLY A 194 -1.11 -4.68 18.74
C GLY A 194 -0.55 -3.33 19.11
N GLY A 195 -1.33 -2.28 18.87
CA GLY A 195 -0.96 -0.90 19.14
C GLY A 195 -1.43 0.08 18.06
N ARG A 196 -0.72 1.20 17.91
CA ARG A 196 -1.01 2.17 16.85
C ARG A 196 -0.24 1.81 15.59
N VAL A 197 -0.98 1.60 14.50
CA VAL A 197 -0.43 1.26 13.18
C VAL A 197 -0.71 2.39 12.22
N LEU A 198 0.31 2.85 11.52
CA LEU A 198 0.19 3.78 10.41
C LEU A 198 0.58 3.07 9.12
N GLU A 199 -0.33 3.08 8.15
CA GLU A 199 -0.08 2.62 6.78
C GLU A 199 -0.15 3.82 5.83
N PRO A 200 0.99 4.38 5.40
CA PRO A 200 1.03 5.66 4.67
C PRO A 200 0.79 5.53 3.16
N ALA A 201 0.74 4.31 2.63
CA ALA A 201 0.46 4.01 1.22
C ALA A 201 -0.44 2.77 1.14
N ALA A 202 -1.65 2.92 1.67
CA ALA A 202 -2.50 1.80 2.04
C ALA A 202 -3.10 1.03 0.85
N GLY A 203 -3.18 1.64 -0.34
CA GLY A 203 -3.94 1.10 -1.46
C GLY A 203 -5.39 0.84 -1.02
N ILE A 204 -5.89 -0.33 -1.30
CA ILE A 204 -7.20 -0.75 -0.79
C ILE A 204 -7.13 -1.49 0.56
N GLY A 205 -5.96 -1.48 1.24
CA GLY A 205 -5.80 -2.02 2.59
C GLY A 205 -5.43 -3.50 2.67
N HIS A 206 -4.67 -4.04 1.71
CA HIS A 206 -4.25 -5.44 1.74
C HIS A 206 -3.43 -5.79 2.99
N PHE A 207 -2.50 -4.91 3.42
CA PHE A 207 -1.76 -5.09 4.67
C PHE A 207 -2.68 -5.10 5.89
N ILE A 208 -3.70 -4.26 5.89
CA ILE A 208 -4.68 -4.17 6.96
C ILE A 208 -5.51 -5.46 7.04
N GLY A 209 -6.06 -5.89 5.89
CA GLY A 209 -6.89 -7.10 5.83
C GLY A 209 -6.14 -8.40 6.13
N ALA A 210 -4.84 -8.44 5.88
CA ALA A 210 -3.98 -9.60 6.17
C ALA A 210 -3.35 -9.56 7.59
N MET A 211 -3.57 -8.50 8.38
CA MET A 211 -3.09 -8.43 9.77
C MET A 211 -3.63 -9.62 10.56
N PRO A 212 -2.81 -10.37 11.32
CA PRO A 212 -3.29 -11.45 12.18
C PRO A 212 -4.37 -11.00 13.16
N GLU A 213 -5.25 -11.91 13.55
CA GLU A 213 -6.45 -11.60 14.35
C GLU A 213 -6.11 -10.90 15.66
N ASN A 214 -5.21 -11.47 16.46
CA ASN A 214 -4.83 -10.89 17.74
C ASN A 214 -4.27 -9.45 17.59
N PRO A 215 -3.26 -9.14 16.77
CA PRO A 215 -2.86 -7.76 16.50
C PRO A 215 -3.99 -6.88 15.99
N ALA A 216 -4.87 -7.37 15.12
CA ALA A 216 -5.97 -6.59 14.57
C ALA A 216 -6.97 -6.14 15.64
N GLU A 217 -7.33 -7.02 16.57
CA GLU A 217 -8.22 -6.72 17.68
C GLU A 217 -7.64 -5.69 18.67
N HIS A 218 -6.30 -5.67 18.79
CA HIS A 218 -5.59 -4.81 19.74
C HIS A 218 -4.93 -3.60 19.07
N SER A 219 -5.28 -3.29 17.82
CA SER A 219 -4.70 -2.17 17.09
C SER A 219 -5.71 -1.07 16.79
N THR A 220 -5.18 0.17 16.75
CA THR A 220 -5.82 1.32 16.12
C THR A 220 -5.05 1.62 14.84
N VAL A 221 -5.73 1.58 13.69
CA VAL A 221 -5.09 1.74 12.38
C VAL A 221 -5.48 3.06 11.77
N THR A 222 -4.47 3.83 11.36
CA THR A 222 -4.62 4.98 10.46
C THR A 222 -4.02 4.60 9.11
N ALA A 223 -4.80 4.72 8.06
CA ALA A 223 -4.42 4.37 6.70
C ALA A 223 -4.56 5.60 5.80
N ILE A 224 -3.52 5.90 5.02
CA ILE A 224 -3.49 7.05 4.12
C ILE A 224 -3.31 6.54 2.70
N GLU A 225 -4.11 7.06 1.76
CA GLU A 225 -3.99 6.72 0.35
C GLU A 225 -4.16 7.98 -0.51
N ILE A 226 -3.29 8.16 -1.50
CA ILE A 226 -3.31 9.31 -2.40
C ILE A 226 -4.21 9.07 -3.62
N ASP A 227 -4.30 7.82 -4.10
CA ASP A 227 -5.21 7.48 -5.20
C ASP A 227 -6.66 7.48 -4.71
N ARG A 228 -7.47 8.36 -5.29
CA ARG A 228 -8.84 8.61 -4.87
C ARG A 228 -9.72 7.36 -4.90
N LEU A 229 -9.61 6.55 -5.95
CA LEU A 229 -10.39 5.32 -6.07
C LEU A 229 -9.98 4.28 -5.03
N SER A 230 -8.68 4.04 -4.90
CA SER A 230 -8.14 3.12 -3.88
C SER A 230 -8.52 3.55 -2.47
N GLY A 231 -8.42 4.86 -2.17
CA GLY A 231 -8.78 5.41 -0.86
C GLY A 231 -10.27 5.27 -0.53
N ARG A 232 -11.16 5.49 -1.50
CA ARG A 232 -12.61 5.29 -1.32
C ARG A 232 -12.96 3.81 -1.14
N ILE A 233 -12.32 2.91 -1.89
CA ILE A 233 -12.44 1.47 -1.70
C ILE A 233 -11.95 1.06 -0.30
N LEU A 234 -10.80 1.59 0.14
CA LEU A 234 -10.27 1.40 1.49
C LEU A 234 -11.29 1.80 2.57
N GLN A 235 -11.91 2.97 2.42
CA GLN A 235 -12.95 3.46 3.33
C GLN A 235 -14.18 2.53 3.33
N ALA A 236 -14.63 2.09 2.14
CA ALA A 236 -15.77 1.16 2.02
C ALA A 236 -15.48 -0.22 2.65
N LEU A 237 -14.23 -0.69 2.58
CA LEU A 237 -13.81 -1.97 3.15
C LEU A 237 -13.64 -1.90 4.68
N TYR A 238 -12.96 -0.88 5.20
CA TYR A 238 -12.44 -0.90 6.58
C TYR A 238 -12.96 0.24 7.46
N GLY A 239 -13.57 1.28 6.90
CA GLY A 239 -14.05 2.41 7.69
C GLY A 239 -15.05 2.01 8.78
N ALA A 240 -16.03 1.16 8.44
CA ALA A 240 -16.99 0.65 9.39
C ALA A 240 -16.40 -0.32 10.44
N ALA A 241 -15.22 -0.89 10.17
CA ALA A 241 -14.45 -1.69 11.12
C ALA A 241 -13.57 -0.83 12.04
N GLY A 242 -13.59 0.50 11.91
CA GLY A 242 -12.90 1.44 12.77
C GLY A 242 -11.47 1.78 12.32
N VAL A 243 -11.12 1.54 11.07
CA VAL A 243 -9.91 2.07 10.46
C VAL A 243 -10.11 3.54 10.10
N ASP A 244 -9.20 4.42 10.54
CA ASP A 244 -9.15 5.82 10.14
C ASP A 244 -8.51 5.91 8.74
N ALA A 245 -9.34 5.72 7.71
CA ALA A 245 -8.92 5.72 6.32
C ALA A 245 -9.05 7.12 5.72
N ARG A 246 -7.92 7.70 5.27
CA ARG A 246 -7.81 9.05 4.74
C ARG A 246 -7.36 9.04 3.29
N VAL A 247 -8.05 9.80 2.46
CA VAL A 247 -7.63 10.11 1.08
C VAL A 247 -6.88 11.43 1.14
N ALA A 248 -5.61 11.46 0.69
CA ALA A 248 -4.72 12.61 0.80
C ALA A 248 -4.73 13.47 -0.48
#